data_8785db4f60b4512fe2bb4e5248b3098c
#
_entry.id   8785db4f60b4512fe2bb4e5248b3098c
#
_cell.length_a   1.000
_cell.length_b   1.000
_cell.length_c   1.000
_cell.angle_alpha   90.00
_cell.angle_beta   90.00
_cell.angle_gamma   90.00
#
_symmetry.space_group_name_H-M   'P 1'
#
loop_
_entity.id
_entity.type
_entity.pdbx_description
1 polymer ?
#
loop_
_entity_poly.entity_id
_entity_poly.type
_entity_poly.pdbx_seq_one_letter_code
_entity_poly.pdbx_strand_id
1 'polypeptide(L)'
;MSSPAGIEAVVIPAHNEARTIRAVAAGALQQLPFVIVVDDASTDGTADLLEGLPVLVFRNEQNRGKAASLLRGAHEAIERGASAIVTLDGDGQHSPEDIPSLLKAYRAMPGSIVIGARLHHRDRIPPSRYWANRVANFWISLASGYRIADTQSGFRIYPARALHATRVRVDRSRSFVFESEILIEAARHGIVASCVPINVVYSDRGRASYFRPVVDIARIVRMVAWRLLREGTLLRALNPMRLAGKKAASP
;
A
#
# COMPACT_ATOMS: atom_id res chain seq x y z
N MET A 1 -20.57 2.41 -22.48
CA MET A 1 -20.09 3.80 -22.33
C MET A 1 -18.96 3.74 -21.30
N SER A 2 -17.71 3.89 -21.74
CA SER A 2 -16.54 3.97 -20.84
C SER A 2 -16.67 5.25 -20.02
N SER A 3 -16.74 5.14 -18.70
CA SER A 3 -16.53 6.31 -17.81
C SER A 3 -15.27 7.06 -18.23
N PRO A 4 -15.25 8.39 -18.20
CA PRO A 4 -14.03 9.13 -18.46
C PRO A 4 -12.93 8.60 -17.54
N ALA A 5 -11.75 8.37 -18.11
CA ALA A 5 -10.58 7.94 -17.32
C ALA A 5 -10.38 8.97 -16.20
N GLY A 6 -10.61 8.55 -14.97
CA GLY A 6 -10.42 9.44 -13.82
C GLY A 6 -8.94 9.81 -13.68
N ILE A 7 -8.66 10.93 -13.02
CA ILE A 7 -7.29 11.37 -12.74
C ILE A 7 -6.67 10.38 -11.73
N GLU A 8 -5.52 9.80 -12.08
CA GLU A 8 -4.70 9.02 -11.15
C GLU A 8 -3.55 9.89 -10.63
N ALA A 9 -3.26 9.79 -9.35
CA ALA A 9 -2.15 10.48 -8.70
C ALA A 9 -1.20 9.50 -8.04
N VAL A 10 0.10 9.79 -8.05
CA VAL A 10 1.10 9.08 -7.24
C VAL A 10 1.29 9.80 -5.93
N VAL A 11 1.28 9.06 -4.82
CA VAL A 11 1.56 9.58 -3.48
C VAL A 11 2.77 8.84 -2.91
N ILE A 12 3.80 9.60 -2.53
CA ILE A 12 5.07 9.10 -2.01
C ILE A 12 5.26 9.64 -0.59
N PRO A 13 4.97 8.87 0.46
CA PRO A 13 5.39 9.22 1.80
C PRO A 13 6.92 9.03 1.94
N ALA A 14 7.61 10.02 2.50
CA ALA A 14 9.06 10.00 2.66
C ALA A 14 9.47 10.45 4.06
N HIS A 15 10.46 9.78 4.66
CA HIS A 15 11.10 10.20 5.89
C HIS A 15 12.58 9.80 5.90
N ASN A 16 13.45 10.80 5.77
CA ASN A 16 14.90 10.60 5.65
C ASN A 16 15.28 9.68 4.47
N GLU A 17 14.79 10.02 3.28
CA GLU A 17 15.01 9.29 2.03
C GLU A 17 15.83 10.10 1.00
N ALA A 18 16.75 10.97 1.48
CA ALA A 18 17.55 11.84 0.61
C ALA A 18 18.31 11.10 -0.50
N ARG A 19 18.64 9.82 -0.30
CA ARG A 19 19.40 9.03 -1.28
C ARG A 19 18.58 8.60 -2.49
N THR A 20 17.27 8.49 -2.34
CA THR A 20 16.38 7.80 -3.31
C THR A 20 15.24 8.67 -3.78
N ILE A 21 14.79 9.61 -2.96
CA ILE A 21 13.54 10.33 -3.19
C ILE A 21 13.48 11.06 -4.55
N ARG A 22 14.57 11.71 -4.97
CA ARG A 22 14.61 12.41 -6.26
C ARG A 22 14.43 11.46 -7.44
N ALA A 23 15.13 10.31 -7.41
CA ALA A 23 15.03 9.31 -8.48
C ALA A 23 13.64 8.66 -8.51
N VAL A 24 13.07 8.34 -7.33
CA VAL A 24 11.71 7.77 -7.21
C VAL A 24 10.67 8.76 -7.72
N ALA A 25 10.73 10.03 -7.32
CA ALA A 25 9.80 11.06 -7.76
C ALA A 25 9.90 11.34 -9.27
N ALA A 26 11.13 11.43 -9.79
CA ALA A 26 11.36 11.62 -11.22
C ALA A 26 10.86 10.43 -12.05
N GLY A 27 11.10 9.19 -11.60
CA GLY A 27 10.57 7.99 -12.23
C GLY A 27 9.04 7.93 -12.20
N ALA A 28 8.41 8.34 -11.08
CA ALA A 28 6.96 8.42 -10.97
C ALA A 28 6.36 9.46 -11.97
N LEU A 29 7.03 10.62 -12.13
CA LEU A 29 6.63 11.65 -13.10
C LEU A 29 6.69 11.17 -14.55
N GLN A 30 7.56 10.23 -14.87
CA GLN A 30 7.60 9.61 -16.20
C GLN A 30 6.37 8.72 -16.47
N GLN A 31 5.71 8.24 -15.44
CA GLN A 31 4.54 7.36 -15.54
C GLN A 31 3.21 8.12 -15.41
N LEU A 32 3.14 9.08 -14.50
CA LEU A 32 1.97 9.90 -14.24
C LEU A 32 2.39 11.34 -13.94
N PRO A 33 1.73 12.35 -14.54
CA PRO A 33 2.11 13.76 -14.36
C PRO A 33 1.73 14.32 -12.99
N PHE A 34 0.84 13.64 -12.26
CA PHE A 34 0.36 14.11 -10.96
C PHE A 34 1.02 13.32 -9.83
N VAL A 35 2.09 13.90 -9.27
CA VAL A 35 2.89 13.29 -8.19
C VAL A 35 2.87 14.20 -6.97
N ILE A 36 2.55 13.61 -5.82
CA ILE A 36 2.60 14.24 -4.50
C ILE A 36 3.63 13.52 -3.65
N VAL A 37 4.54 14.28 -3.04
CA VAL A 37 5.46 13.78 -2.03
C VAL A 37 5.07 14.37 -0.67
N VAL A 38 4.95 13.52 0.34
CA VAL A 38 4.70 13.96 1.72
C VAL A 38 5.94 13.68 2.56
N ASP A 39 6.70 14.72 2.85
CA ASP A 39 7.87 14.67 3.73
C ASP A 39 7.43 14.65 5.19
N ASP A 40 7.68 13.53 5.87
CA ASP A 40 7.29 13.29 7.25
C ASP A 40 8.33 13.80 8.25
N ALA A 41 8.61 15.11 8.19
CA ALA A 41 9.60 15.79 9.02
C ALA A 41 11.01 15.19 8.88
N SER A 42 11.51 15.07 7.66
CA SER A 42 12.89 14.66 7.39
C SER A 42 13.91 15.69 7.88
N THR A 43 15.08 15.20 8.27
CA THR A 43 16.21 16.01 8.76
C THR A 43 17.44 15.91 7.87
N ASP A 44 17.37 15.16 6.78
CA ASP A 44 18.48 14.85 5.88
C ASP A 44 18.43 15.61 4.54
N GLY A 45 17.53 16.60 4.42
CA GLY A 45 17.36 17.35 3.16
C GLY A 45 16.47 16.65 2.12
N THR A 46 15.72 15.61 2.50
CA THR A 46 14.83 14.87 1.58
C THR A 46 13.94 15.80 0.76
N ALA A 47 13.27 16.78 1.37
CA ALA A 47 12.37 17.68 0.68
C ALA A 47 13.09 18.61 -0.30
N ASP A 48 14.29 19.09 0.08
CA ASP A 48 15.06 20.05 -0.71
C ASP A 48 15.55 19.43 -2.03
N LEU A 49 15.79 18.12 -2.04
CA LEU A 49 16.17 17.37 -3.24
C LEU A 49 15.08 17.26 -4.32
N LEU A 50 13.85 17.63 -3.98
CA LEU A 50 12.73 17.65 -4.92
C LEU A 50 12.60 18.98 -5.67
N GLU A 51 13.39 19.98 -5.30
CA GLU A 51 13.41 21.28 -5.96
C GLU A 51 13.69 21.13 -7.48
N GLY A 52 12.91 21.85 -8.29
CA GLY A 52 12.96 21.81 -9.75
C GLY A 52 12.24 20.63 -10.40
N LEU A 53 11.67 19.68 -9.63
CA LEU A 53 10.73 18.70 -10.15
C LEU A 53 9.29 19.21 -10.08
N PRO A 54 8.44 18.93 -11.10
CA PRO A 54 7.04 19.35 -11.10
C PRO A 54 6.19 18.43 -10.20
N VAL A 55 6.58 18.30 -8.93
CA VAL A 55 5.87 17.54 -7.89
C VAL A 55 5.27 18.48 -6.83
N LEU A 56 4.16 18.08 -6.24
CA LEU A 56 3.63 18.78 -5.07
C LEU A 56 4.28 18.21 -3.80
N VAL A 57 4.95 19.07 -3.05
CA VAL A 57 5.60 18.66 -1.80
C VAL A 57 4.82 19.20 -0.60
N PHE A 58 4.40 18.31 0.30
CA PHE A 58 3.80 18.65 1.59
C PHE A 58 4.74 18.21 2.69
N ARG A 59 5.02 19.09 3.64
CA ARG A 59 5.86 18.76 4.78
C ARG A 59 5.06 18.70 6.08
N ASN A 60 5.26 17.64 6.88
CA ASN A 60 4.74 17.55 8.23
C ASN A 60 5.67 18.30 9.19
N GLU A 61 5.11 18.99 10.17
CA GLU A 61 5.91 19.69 11.21
C GLU A 61 6.64 18.71 12.13
N GLN A 62 6.07 17.52 12.31
CA GLN A 62 6.64 16.44 13.12
C GLN A 62 6.38 15.09 12.44
N ASN A 63 7.20 14.09 12.74
CA ASN A 63 7.02 12.73 12.21
C ASN A 63 5.72 12.12 12.73
N ARG A 64 4.76 11.92 11.83
CA ARG A 64 3.42 11.36 12.06
C ARG A 64 3.31 9.88 11.66
N GLY A 65 4.34 9.36 10.98
CA GLY A 65 4.42 8.01 10.46
C GLY A 65 3.86 7.85 9.05
N LYS A 66 4.35 6.82 8.35
CA LYS A 66 4.06 6.52 6.93
C LYS A 66 2.56 6.59 6.60
N ALA A 67 1.73 5.94 7.42
CA ALA A 67 0.29 5.88 7.17
C ALA A 67 -0.38 7.26 7.20
N ALA A 68 0.01 8.13 8.15
CA ALA A 68 -0.53 9.48 8.24
C ALA A 68 -0.11 10.34 7.05
N SER A 69 1.15 10.22 6.62
CA SER A 69 1.69 10.93 5.46
C SER A 69 1.05 10.45 4.16
N LEU A 70 0.84 9.13 4.03
CA LEU A 70 0.12 8.54 2.90
C LEU A 70 -1.32 9.08 2.82
N LEU A 71 -2.06 9.08 3.92
CA LEU A 71 -3.44 9.57 3.95
C LEU A 71 -3.53 11.08 3.69
N ARG A 72 -2.56 11.86 4.19
CA ARG A 72 -2.47 13.28 3.88
C ARG A 72 -2.30 13.51 2.39
N GLY A 73 -1.32 12.84 1.76
CA GLY A 73 -1.09 12.96 0.32
C GLY A 73 -2.27 12.47 -0.51
N ALA A 74 -2.93 11.39 -0.08
CA ALA A 74 -4.11 10.87 -0.74
C ALA A 74 -5.29 11.85 -0.65
N HIS A 75 -5.52 12.47 0.50
CA HIS A 75 -6.53 13.52 0.68
C HIS A 75 -6.27 14.69 -0.25
N GLU A 76 -5.04 15.21 -0.26
CA GLU A 76 -4.62 16.30 -1.13
C GLU A 76 -4.80 15.98 -2.64
N ALA A 77 -4.55 14.72 -3.03
CA ALA A 77 -4.79 14.28 -4.40
C ALA A 77 -6.29 14.24 -4.73
N ILE A 78 -7.11 13.69 -3.84
CA ILE A 78 -8.56 13.56 -4.02
C ILE A 78 -9.22 14.93 -4.09
N GLU A 79 -8.86 15.87 -3.22
CA GLU A 79 -9.34 17.26 -3.26
C GLU A 79 -9.02 17.96 -4.60
N ARG A 80 -7.97 17.51 -5.29
CA ARG A 80 -7.59 17.97 -6.64
C ARG A 80 -8.16 17.12 -7.77
N GLY A 81 -9.13 16.26 -7.45
CA GLY A 81 -9.90 15.48 -8.42
C GLY A 81 -9.32 14.09 -8.75
N ALA A 82 -8.33 13.58 -8.01
CA ALA A 82 -7.86 12.24 -8.22
C ALA A 82 -8.93 11.20 -7.83
N SER A 83 -9.22 10.29 -8.73
CA SER A 83 -10.16 9.18 -8.53
C SER A 83 -9.48 7.90 -8.04
N ALA A 84 -8.16 7.80 -8.24
CA ALA A 84 -7.33 6.70 -7.77
C ALA A 84 -5.94 7.19 -7.35
N ILE A 85 -5.40 6.56 -6.32
CA ILE A 85 -4.13 6.90 -5.71
C ILE A 85 -3.17 5.73 -5.85
N VAL A 86 -2.08 5.92 -6.56
CA VAL A 86 -0.94 5.00 -6.61
C VAL A 86 -0.02 5.35 -5.45
N THR A 87 0.20 4.42 -4.53
CA THR A 87 1.14 4.61 -3.42
C THR A 87 2.47 3.98 -3.76
N LEU A 88 3.57 4.70 -3.53
CA LEU A 88 4.92 4.27 -3.81
C LEU A 88 5.83 4.70 -2.66
N ASP A 89 6.67 3.81 -2.14
CA ASP A 89 7.59 4.14 -1.05
C ASP A 89 8.79 4.95 -1.56
N GLY A 90 9.24 5.92 -0.76
CA GLY A 90 10.36 6.80 -1.11
C GLY A 90 11.75 6.13 -1.03
N ASP A 91 11.83 4.88 -0.53
CA ASP A 91 13.08 4.15 -0.27
C ASP A 91 13.70 3.49 -1.52
N GLY A 92 13.03 3.58 -2.67
CA GLY A 92 13.50 3.04 -3.95
C GLY A 92 13.47 1.52 -4.06
N GLN A 93 12.82 0.80 -3.15
CA GLN A 93 12.66 -0.65 -3.24
C GLN A 93 11.67 -1.07 -4.34
N HIS A 94 10.74 -0.21 -4.70
CA HIS A 94 9.76 -0.44 -5.77
C HIS A 94 10.14 0.40 -6.99
N SER A 95 10.09 -0.20 -8.19
CA SER A 95 10.33 0.54 -9.43
C SER A 95 9.08 1.31 -9.85
N PRO A 96 9.18 2.63 -10.10
CA PRO A 96 8.09 3.38 -10.72
C PRO A 96 7.66 2.84 -12.09
N GLU A 97 8.54 2.13 -12.80
CA GLU A 97 8.26 1.49 -14.08
C GLU A 97 7.17 0.42 -14.02
N ASP A 98 6.86 -0.10 -12.83
CA ASP A 98 5.76 -1.05 -12.63
C ASP A 98 4.38 -0.35 -12.53
N ILE A 99 4.30 0.98 -12.41
CA ILE A 99 3.04 1.75 -12.33
C ILE A 99 2.10 1.42 -13.50
N PRO A 100 2.54 1.38 -14.77
CA PRO A 100 1.66 1.04 -15.89
C PRO A 100 1.00 -0.33 -15.75
N SER A 101 1.71 -1.32 -15.21
CA SER A 101 1.18 -2.67 -14.98
C SER A 101 0.06 -2.67 -13.93
N LEU A 102 0.25 -1.90 -12.84
CA LEU A 102 -0.78 -1.74 -11.82
C LEU A 102 -2.00 -0.98 -12.39
N LEU A 103 -1.77 0.09 -13.16
CA LEU A 103 -2.84 0.86 -13.80
C LEU A 103 -3.65 0.02 -14.80
N LYS A 104 -2.97 -0.83 -15.56
CA LYS A 104 -3.64 -1.78 -16.49
C LYS A 104 -4.60 -2.69 -15.73
N ALA A 105 -4.16 -3.27 -14.60
CA ALA A 105 -5.01 -4.12 -13.77
C ALA A 105 -6.15 -3.33 -13.11
N TYR A 106 -5.89 -2.11 -12.65
CA TYR A 106 -6.91 -1.24 -12.08
C TYR A 106 -8.00 -0.87 -13.10
N ARG A 107 -7.61 -0.54 -14.33
CA ARG A 107 -8.53 -0.20 -15.41
C ARG A 107 -9.35 -1.40 -15.89
N ALA A 108 -8.82 -2.63 -15.76
CA ALA A 108 -9.57 -3.86 -16.01
C ALA A 108 -10.63 -4.14 -14.94
N MET A 109 -10.43 -3.67 -13.71
CA MET A 109 -11.38 -3.83 -12.60
C MET A 109 -11.48 -2.52 -11.79
N PRO A 110 -12.16 -1.49 -12.34
CA PRO A 110 -12.24 -0.18 -11.72
C PRO A 110 -12.85 -0.23 -10.32
N GLY A 111 -12.24 0.50 -9.41
CA GLY A 111 -12.71 0.56 -8.02
C GLY A 111 -12.25 -0.61 -7.13
N SER A 112 -11.45 -1.56 -7.63
CA SER A 112 -10.72 -2.53 -6.79
C SER A 112 -9.43 -1.90 -6.24
N ILE A 113 -8.87 -2.49 -5.17
CA ILE A 113 -7.50 -2.21 -4.76
C ILE A 113 -6.57 -3.08 -5.61
N VAL A 114 -5.51 -2.51 -6.17
CA VAL A 114 -4.46 -3.28 -6.86
C VAL A 114 -3.20 -3.26 -6.02
N ILE A 115 -2.60 -4.43 -5.80
CA ILE A 115 -1.39 -4.60 -4.99
C ILE A 115 -0.27 -5.09 -5.90
N GLY A 116 0.84 -4.34 -5.94
CA GLY A 116 2.09 -4.81 -6.54
C GLY A 116 2.72 -5.89 -5.66
N ALA A 117 2.63 -7.15 -6.08
CA ALA A 117 3.03 -8.29 -5.28
C ALA A 117 4.42 -8.81 -5.66
N ARG A 118 5.24 -9.07 -4.65
CA ARG A 118 6.63 -9.53 -4.78
C ARG A 118 6.71 -11.05 -4.98
N LEU A 119 5.93 -11.60 -5.90
CA LEU A 119 5.71 -13.05 -6.03
C LEU A 119 6.93 -13.82 -6.55
N HIS A 120 7.79 -13.18 -7.35
CA HIS A 120 8.89 -13.84 -8.07
C HIS A 120 10.24 -13.79 -7.36
N HIS A 121 10.34 -13.15 -6.19
CA HIS A 121 11.61 -12.91 -5.50
C HIS A 121 11.77 -13.71 -4.19
N ARG A 122 11.19 -14.91 -4.13
CA ARG A 122 11.24 -15.77 -2.94
C ARG A 122 12.67 -15.99 -2.44
N ASP A 123 13.61 -16.19 -3.35
CA ASP A 123 15.00 -16.54 -3.03
C ASP A 123 15.81 -15.33 -2.49
N ARG A 124 15.28 -14.10 -2.67
CA ARG A 124 15.91 -12.88 -2.21
C ARG A 124 15.34 -12.34 -0.89
N ILE A 125 14.28 -12.98 -0.37
CA ILE A 125 13.64 -12.57 0.88
C ILE A 125 14.24 -13.39 2.04
N PRO A 126 14.74 -12.76 3.12
CA PRO A 126 15.19 -13.49 4.31
C PRO A 126 14.10 -14.46 4.81
N PRO A 127 14.44 -15.71 5.19
CA PRO A 127 13.46 -16.73 5.58
C PRO A 127 12.50 -16.27 6.68
N SER A 128 12.98 -15.53 7.69
CA SER A 128 12.16 -14.99 8.77
C SER A 128 11.09 -14.03 8.25
N ARG A 129 11.45 -13.15 7.30
CA ARG A 129 10.54 -12.19 6.69
C ARG A 129 9.53 -12.89 5.75
N TYR A 130 9.97 -13.91 5.05
CA TYR A 130 9.10 -14.72 4.19
C TYR A 130 7.98 -15.38 5.01
N TRP A 131 8.35 -16.08 6.10
CA TRP A 131 7.36 -16.74 6.97
C TRP A 131 6.45 -15.73 7.67
N ALA A 132 7.01 -14.61 8.15
CA ALA A 132 6.24 -13.52 8.73
C ALA A 132 5.16 -13.00 7.76
N ASN A 133 5.52 -12.74 6.51
CA ASN A 133 4.58 -12.30 5.47
C ASN A 133 3.50 -13.37 5.19
N ARG A 134 3.86 -14.66 5.17
CA ARG A 134 2.88 -15.75 4.98
C ARG A 134 1.85 -15.81 6.10
N VAL A 135 2.28 -15.65 7.33
CA VAL A 135 1.38 -15.59 8.50
C VAL A 135 0.45 -14.39 8.38
N ALA A 136 0.98 -13.20 8.07
CA ALA A 136 0.17 -12.01 7.86
C ALA A 136 -0.84 -12.20 6.72
N ASN A 137 -0.39 -12.70 5.56
CA ASN A 137 -1.24 -12.94 4.40
C ASN A 137 -2.38 -13.92 4.73
N PHE A 138 -2.11 -14.97 5.50
CA PHE A 138 -3.13 -15.92 5.94
C PHE A 138 -4.21 -15.22 6.78
N TRP A 139 -3.82 -14.51 7.84
CA TRP A 139 -4.76 -13.87 8.75
C TRP A 139 -5.56 -12.75 8.10
N ILE A 140 -4.92 -11.94 7.25
CA ILE A 140 -5.61 -10.84 6.55
C ILE A 140 -6.56 -11.42 5.48
N SER A 141 -6.16 -12.46 4.74
CA SER A 141 -7.04 -13.14 3.79
C SER A 141 -8.25 -13.75 4.48
N LEU A 142 -8.06 -14.38 5.64
CA LEU A 142 -9.14 -14.92 6.46
C LEU A 142 -10.14 -13.83 6.87
N ALA A 143 -9.64 -12.69 7.37
CA ALA A 143 -10.48 -11.58 7.81
C ALA A 143 -11.17 -10.86 6.63
N SER A 144 -10.54 -10.84 5.46
CA SER A 144 -11.10 -10.24 4.23
C SER A 144 -12.09 -11.17 3.52
N GLY A 145 -12.09 -12.47 3.84
CA GLY A 145 -12.98 -13.48 3.23
C GLY A 145 -12.55 -13.96 1.85
N TYR A 146 -11.36 -13.61 1.38
CA TYR A 146 -10.77 -14.09 0.12
C TYR A 146 -9.24 -14.05 0.18
N ARG A 147 -8.57 -14.80 -0.72
CA ARG A 147 -7.12 -14.91 -0.74
C ARG A 147 -6.47 -13.67 -1.32
N ILE A 148 -5.49 -13.11 -0.60
CA ILE A 148 -4.62 -12.01 -1.03
C ILE A 148 -3.18 -12.51 -1.00
N ALA A 149 -2.46 -12.39 -2.12
CA ALA A 149 -1.14 -13.01 -2.28
C ALA A 149 -0.02 -12.25 -1.53
N ASP A 150 -0.04 -10.92 -1.51
CA ASP A 150 0.92 -10.09 -0.77
C ASP A 150 0.20 -8.92 -0.09
N THR A 151 -0.07 -9.06 1.20
CA THR A 151 -0.75 -8.03 2.01
C THR A 151 0.22 -7.03 2.63
N GLN A 152 1.53 -7.19 2.42
CA GLN A 152 2.57 -6.39 3.07
C GLN A 152 3.29 -5.45 2.10
N SER A 153 2.95 -5.48 0.81
CA SER A 153 3.47 -4.52 -0.16
C SER A 153 2.79 -3.16 0.02
N GLY A 154 3.58 -2.09 0.08
CA GLY A 154 3.11 -0.70 0.12
C GLY A 154 2.85 -0.11 -1.27
N PHE A 155 3.27 -0.80 -2.34
CA PHE A 155 3.04 -0.37 -3.71
C PHE A 155 1.64 -0.80 -4.17
N ARG A 156 0.70 0.12 -4.18
CA ARG A 156 -0.71 -0.18 -4.40
C ARG A 156 -1.41 0.91 -5.21
N ILE A 157 -2.56 0.54 -5.78
CA ILE A 157 -3.57 1.51 -6.22
C ILE A 157 -4.77 1.41 -5.28
N TYR A 158 -5.16 2.54 -4.72
CA TYR A 158 -6.38 2.68 -3.96
C TYR A 158 -7.38 3.53 -4.74
N PRO A 159 -8.59 3.04 -5.04
CA PRO A 159 -9.66 3.91 -5.50
C PRO A 159 -10.02 4.90 -4.40
N ALA A 160 -10.32 6.15 -4.75
CA ALA A 160 -10.68 7.19 -3.77
C ALA A 160 -11.81 6.72 -2.83
N ARG A 161 -12.79 5.98 -3.37
CA ARG A 161 -13.88 5.39 -2.57
C ARG A 161 -13.42 4.46 -1.46
N ALA A 162 -12.30 3.73 -1.64
CA ALA A 162 -11.76 2.87 -0.59
C ALA A 162 -11.18 3.68 0.56
N LEU A 163 -10.51 4.78 0.27
CA LEU A 163 -9.94 5.69 1.26
C LEU A 163 -11.03 6.45 2.03
N HIS A 164 -12.12 6.81 1.37
CA HIS A 164 -13.29 7.44 2.03
C HIS A 164 -14.09 6.46 2.89
N ALA A 165 -14.28 5.22 2.41
CA ALA A 165 -15.07 4.21 3.11
C ALA A 165 -14.36 3.68 4.37
N THR A 166 -13.02 3.71 4.38
CA THR A 166 -12.23 3.13 5.46
C THR A 166 -11.91 4.17 6.54
N ARG A 167 -12.56 4.03 7.71
CA ARG A 167 -12.24 4.82 8.92
C ARG A 167 -11.14 4.14 9.72
N VAL A 168 -9.93 4.11 9.18
CA VAL A 168 -8.79 3.53 9.89
C VAL A 168 -8.17 4.58 10.81
N ARG A 169 -8.05 4.24 12.11
CA ARG A 169 -7.33 5.11 13.06
C ARG A 169 -5.83 5.02 12.76
N VAL A 170 -5.25 6.15 12.43
CA VAL A 170 -3.83 6.26 12.13
C VAL A 170 -3.14 6.90 13.31
N ASP A 171 -2.25 6.14 13.93
CA ASP A 171 -1.24 6.67 14.85
C ASP A 171 0.15 6.14 14.47
N ARG A 172 1.19 6.79 14.96
CA ARG A 172 2.58 6.46 14.63
C ARG A 172 2.94 5.01 14.97
N SER A 173 2.36 4.46 16.05
CA SER A 173 2.63 3.09 16.50
C SER A 173 1.97 2.02 15.63
N ARG A 174 0.98 2.41 14.82
CA ARG A 174 0.15 1.52 13.99
C ARG A 174 0.42 1.66 12.49
N SER A 175 1.48 2.37 12.11
CA SER A 175 1.79 2.68 10.71
C SER A 175 1.85 1.44 9.80
N PHE A 176 2.43 0.33 10.29
CA PHE A 176 2.49 -0.94 9.54
C PHE A 176 1.19 -1.75 9.57
N VAL A 177 0.29 -1.47 10.53
CA VAL A 177 -1.01 -2.15 10.62
C VAL A 177 -2.02 -1.54 9.66
N PHE A 178 -1.85 -0.27 9.29
CA PHE A 178 -2.74 0.46 8.38
C PHE A 178 -2.96 -0.27 7.06
N GLU A 179 -1.88 -0.73 6.40
CA GLU A 179 -1.94 -1.41 5.10
C GLU A 179 -2.73 -2.72 5.17
N SER A 180 -2.78 -3.34 6.34
CA SER A 180 -3.57 -4.54 6.63
C SER A 180 -5.02 -4.21 6.97
N GLU A 181 -5.23 -3.18 7.81
CA GLU A 181 -6.56 -2.74 8.23
C GLU A 181 -7.40 -2.26 7.05
N ILE A 182 -6.80 -1.49 6.12
CA ILE A 182 -7.52 -0.97 4.96
C ILE A 182 -8.03 -2.09 4.04
N LEU A 183 -7.29 -3.19 3.89
CA LEU A 183 -7.72 -4.34 3.09
C LEU A 183 -8.94 -5.04 3.69
N ILE A 184 -8.93 -5.25 5.02
CA ILE A 184 -10.04 -5.86 5.73
C ILE A 184 -11.28 -4.97 5.67
N GLU A 185 -11.09 -3.66 5.89
CA GLU A 185 -12.20 -2.71 5.89
C GLU A 185 -12.78 -2.53 4.49
N ALA A 186 -11.92 -2.42 3.46
CA ALA A 186 -12.35 -2.36 2.07
C ALA A 186 -13.17 -3.59 1.66
N ALA A 187 -12.75 -4.80 2.09
CA ALA A 187 -13.48 -6.04 1.83
C ALA A 187 -14.91 -6.02 2.41
N ARG A 188 -15.12 -5.38 3.56
CA ARG A 188 -16.44 -5.20 4.19
C ARG A 188 -17.36 -4.31 3.36
N HIS A 189 -16.77 -3.32 2.69
CA HIS A 189 -17.50 -2.45 1.76
C HIS A 189 -17.60 -3.01 0.34
N GLY A 190 -17.29 -4.31 0.15
CA GLY A 190 -17.36 -4.97 -1.15
C GLY A 190 -16.24 -4.58 -2.12
N ILE A 191 -15.20 -3.89 -1.64
CA ILE A 191 -14.04 -3.51 -2.43
C ILE A 191 -13.01 -4.64 -2.32
N VAL A 192 -12.78 -5.36 -3.42
CA VAL A 192 -11.80 -6.45 -3.47
C VAL A 192 -10.41 -5.93 -3.80
N ALA A 193 -9.39 -6.72 -3.42
CA ALA A 193 -8.01 -6.47 -3.82
C ALA A 193 -7.54 -7.55 -4.80
N SER A 194 -6.85 -7.15 -5.85
CA SER A 194 -6.12 -8.00 -6.78
C SER A 194 -4.62 -7.79 -6.65
N CYS A 195 -3.81 -8.76 -7.10
CA CYS A 195 -2.35 -8.70 -7.03
C CYS A 195 -1.76 -8.76 -8.43
N VAL A 196 -0.78 -7.90 -8.70
CA VAL A 196 -0.01 -7.86 -9.95
C VAL A 196 1.46 -8.11 -9.60
N PRO A 197 2.17 -9.00 -10.30
CA PRO A 197 3.60 -9.17 -10.09
C PRO A 197 4.37 -7.87 -10.37
N ILE A 198 5.30 -7.53 -9.47
CA ILE A 198 6.18 -6.37 -9.63
C ILE A 198 7.65 -6.79 -9.47
N ASN A 199 8.54 -5.96 -10.01
CA ASN A 199 9.96 -6.08 -9.77
C ASN A 199 10.33 -5.38 -8.46
N VAL A 200 11.22 -6.00 -7.68
CA VAL A 200 11.75 -5.41 -6.45
C VAL A 200 13.24 -5.16 -6.65
N VAL A 201 13.64 -3.91 -6.46
CA VAL A 201 15.04 -3.53 -6.47
C VAL A 201 15.61 -3.73 -5.06
N TYR A 202 16.24 -4.88 -4.83
CA TYR A 202 17.02 -5.08 -3.61
C TYR A 202 18.39 -4.43 -3.84
N SER A 203 18.58 -3.20 -3.36
CA SER A 203 19.92 -2.61 -3.33
C SER A 203 20.65 -3.09 -2.08
N ASP A 204 21.87 -3.59 -2.22
CA ASP A 204 22.76 -3.94 -1.10
C ASP A 204 23.09 -2.72 -0.20
N ARG A 205 22.76 -1.52 -0.65
CA ARG A 205 22.94 -0.24 0.05
C ARG A 205 21.66 0.28 0.69
N GLY A 206 20.56 -0.51 0.65
CA GLY A 206 19.25 -0.14 1.20
C GLY A 206 19.31 0.01 2.72
N ARG A 207 18.66 1.05 3.24
CA ARG A 207 18.45 1.23 4.68
C ARG A 207 17.76 0.00 5.26
N ALA A 208 18.16 -0.42 6.47
CA ALA A 208 17.47 -1.51 7.18
C ALA A 208 15.99 -1.16 7.32
N SER A 209 15.12 -2.06 6.88
CA SER A 209 13.67 -1.88 6.98
C SER A 209 13.26 -1.65 8.45
N TYR A 210 12.43 -0.66 8.70
CA TYR A 210 11.83 -0.42 10.03
C TYR A 210 10.86 -1.54 10.46
N PHE A 211 10.54 -2.46 9.58
CA PHE A 211 9.69 -3.61 9.87
C PHE A 211 10.38 -4.58 10.84
N ARG A 212 9.74 -4.80 11.99
CA ARG A 212 10.15 -5.77 13.02
C ARG A 212 9.30 -7.03 12.86
N PRO A 213 9.80 -8.11 12.20
CA PRO A 213 8.95 -9.22 11.75
C PRO A 213 8.08 -9.82 12.86
N VAL A 214 8.65 -10.13 14.01
CA VAL A 214 7.90 -10.75 15.12
C VAL A 214 6.88 -9.80 15.74
N VAL A 215 7.29 -8.55 16.03
CA VAL A 215 6.45 -7.59 16.74
C VAL A 215 5.29 -7.12 15.85
N ASP A 216 5.57 -6.80 14.60
CA ASP A 216 4.55 -6.29 13.69
C ASP A 216 3.57 -7.37 13.26
N ILE A 217 4.03 -8.61 13.06
CA ILE A 217 3.13 -9.75 12.84
C ILE A 217 2.26 -10.04 14.06
N ALA A 218 2.82 -10.02 15.28
CA ALA A 218 2.02 -10.19 16.49
C ALA A 218 0.94 -9.11 16.63
N ARG A 219 1.25 -7.87 16.25
CA ARG A 219 0.26 -6.77 16.22
C ARG A 219 -0.84 -7.02 15.17
N ILE A 220 -0.48 -7.47 13.97
CA ILE A 220 -1.44 -7.81 12.91
C ILE A 220 -2.34 -8.95 13.38
N VAL A 221 -1.77 -10.06 13.87
CA VAL A 221 -2.54 -11.22 14.36
C VAL A 221 -3.49 -10.81 15.49
N ARG A 222 -3.00 -10.03 16.46
CA ARG A 222 -3.83 -9.52 17.57
C ARG A 222 -4.96 -8.64 17.08
N MET A 223 -4.70 -7.75 16.14
CA MET A 223 -5.70 -6.88 15.52
C MET A 223 -6.78 -7.70 14.82
N VAL A 224 -6.38 -8.67 13.99
CA VAL A 224 -7.31 -9.54 13.26
C VAL A 224 -8.11 -10.41 14.22
N ALA A 225 -7.47 -11.05 15.19
CA ALA A 225 -8.14 -11.89 16.20
C ALA A 225 -9.18 -11.08 16.98
N TRP A 226 -8.82 -9.88 17.44
CA TRP A 226 -9.74 -9.01 18.15
C TRP A 226 -10.95 -8.60 17.30
N ARG A 227 -10.74 -8.28 16.02
CA ARG A 227 -11.84 -7.96 15.09
C ARG A 227 -12.77 -9.16 14.87
N LEU A 228 -12.21 -10.35 14.59
CA LEU A 228 -13.00 -11.57 14.37
C LEU A 228 -13.83 -11.95 15.60
N LEU A 229 -13.26 -11.78 16.81
CA LEU A 229 -13.97 -12.04 18.07
C LEU A 229 -15.09 -11.03 18.31
N ARG A 230 -14.81 -9.73 18.15
CA ARG A 230 -15.79 -8.65 18.42
C ARG A 230 -16.99 -8.72 17.48
N GLU A 231 -16.80 -9.22 16.28
CA GLU A 231 -17.83 -9.23 15.23
C GLU A 231 -18.60 -10.55 15.15
N GLY A 232 -18.25 -11.54 15.97
CA GLY A 232 -18.86 -12.87 15.92
C GLY A 232 -18.65 -13.58 14.58
N THR A 233 -17.71 -13.09 13.74
CA THR A 233 -17.47 -13.58 12.38
C THR A 233 -16.49 -14.73 12.34
N LEU A 234 -15.90 -15.13 13.49
CA LEU A 234 -14.94 -16.22 13.58
C LEU A 234 -15.51 -17.51 12.96
N LEU A 235 -16.74 -17.87 13.31
CA LEU A 235 -17.42 -19.06 12.76
C LEU A 235 -17.74 -18.92 11.26
N ARG A 236 -18.01 -17.70 10.78
CA ARG A 236 -18.25 -17.44 9.35
C ARG A 236 -16.94 -17.41 8.55
N ALA A 237 -15.85 -16.98 9.15
CA ALA A 237 -14.53 -16.95 8.52
C ALA A 237 -13.92 -18.35 8.40
N LEU A 238 -14.24 -19.27 9.31
CA LEU A 238 -13.77 -20.66 9.31
C LEU A 238 -14.61 -21.58 8.40
N ASN A 239 -15.69 -21.09 7.77
CA ASN A 239 -16.46 -21.90 6.85
C ASN A 239 -15.74 -22.06 5.49
N PRO A 240 -15.18 -23.25 5.17
CA PRO A 240 -14.34 -23.47 3.99
C PRO A 240 -15.05 -23.24 2.65
N MET A 241 -16.38 -23.30 2.59
CA MET A 241 -17.15 -23.09 1.36
C MET A 241 -17.07 -21.66 0.80
N ARG A 242 -16.79 -20.64 1.62
CA ARG A 242 -16.66 -19.27 1.14
C ARG A 242 -15.26 -18.93 0.56
N LEU A 243 -14.23 -19.66 1.00
CA LEU A 243 -12.86 -19.49 0.47
C LEU A 243 -12.69 -20.13 -0.92
N ALA A 244 -13.52 -21.13 -1.26
CA ALA A 244 -13.47 -21.82 -2.56
C ALA A 244 -14.32 -21.12 -3.66
N GLY A 245 -15.35 -20.33 -3.29
CA GLY A 245 -16.33 -19.80 -4.23
C GLY A 245 -16.02 -18.47 -4.91
N LYS A 246 -14.98 -17.75 -4.48
CA LYS A 246 -14.48 -16.53 -5.13
C LYS A 246 -13.04 -16.72 -5.58
N LYS A 247 -12.82 -17.62 -6.54
CA LYS A 247 -11.64 -17.52 -7.40
C LYS A 247 -11.71 -16.15 -8.05
N ALA A 248 -10.85 -15.22 -7.60
CA ALA A 248 -10.56 -14.06 -8.40
C ALA A 248 -10.18 -14.59 -9.78
N ALA A 249 -10.88 -14.14 -10.80
CA ALA A 249 -10.55 -14.46 -12.18
C ALA A 249 -9.06 -14.17 -12.39
N SER A 250 -8.29 -15.23 -12.52
CA SER A 250 -6.95 -15.12 -13.08
C SER A 250 -7.14 -14.91 -14.57
N PRO A 251 -6.44 -13.93 -15.17
CA PRO A 251 -6.39 -13.80 -16.62
C PRO A 251 -5.68 -14.99 -17.25
#